data_d603d48c5d8621c5ad6aafd3fdfa41dd
#
_entry.id   d603d48c5d8621c5ad6aafd3fdfa41dd
#
_cell.length_a   1.000
_cell.length_b   1.000
_cell.length_c   1.000
_cell.angle_alpha   90.00
_cell.angle_beta   90.00
_cell.angle_gamma   90.00
#
_symmetry.space_group_name_H-M   'P 1'
#
loop_
_entity.id
_entity.type
_entity.pdbx_description
1 polymer ?
#
loop_
_entity_poly.entity_id
_entity_poly.type
_entity_poly.pdbx_seq_one_letter_code
_entity_poly.pdbx_strand_id
1 'polypeptide(L)'
;MTTQRVKISPTAMLTHFTRAGKTESALDNLVTILREGVIRGSNRMVREGRAVVCLFDLPVRDLRTLLDRRNRRRYEPFGIAIEKRYAFQMGARPVIYMPWREAERLLAPGERWRVVALELERDVPVDWSHEREWRLAGDLALPAGRAVALVESWRDADEIYDRFQGQPPCAGVMPLREMFGTP
;
A
#
# COMPACT_ATOMS: atom_id res chain seq x y z
N MET A 1 -9.25 -39.00 4.01
CA MET A 1 -8.62 -37.68 4.30
C MET A 1 -9.04 -36.72 3.20
N THR A 2 -9.96 -35.83 3.50
CA THR A 2 -10.47 -34.84 2.52
C THR A 2 -9.44 -33.72 2.40
N THR A 3 -8.75 -33.65 1.26
CA THR A 3 -7.80 -32.56 0.98
C THR A 3 -8.58 -31.27 0.86
N GLN A 4 -8.58 -30.47 1.90
CA GLN A 4 -9.21 -29.17 1.91
C GLN A 4 -8.44 -28.26 0.92
N ARG A 5 -9.04 -27.98 -0.24
CA ARG A 5 -8.48 -27.03 -1.22
C ARG A 5 -8.49 -25.64 -0.57
N VAL A 6 -7.34 -25.20 -0.11
CA VAL A 6 -7.15 -23.82 0.36
C VAL A 6 -7.25 -22.91 -0.86
N LYS A 7 -8.31 -22.13 -0.97
CA LYS A 7 -8.41 -21.05 -1.97
C LYS A 7 -7.51 -19.91 -1.52
N ILE A 8 -6.27 -19.89 -1.98
CA ILE A 8 -5.34 -18.78 -1.73
C ILE A 8 -5.64 -17.69 -2.74
N SER A 9 -5.76 -16.45 -2.27
CA SER A 9 -5.79 -15.26 -3.13
C SER A 9 -4.53 -15.23 -4.02
N PRO A 10 -4.62 -14.82 -5.29
CA PRO A 10 -3.46 -14.68 -6.16
C PRO A 10 -2.42 -13.68 -5.64
N THR A 11 -2.78 -12.84 -4.68
CA THR A 11 -1.87 -11.93 -3.99
C THR A 11 -1.72 -12.36 -2.53
N ALA A 12 -0.52 -12.81 -2.18
CA ALA A 12 -0.16 -13.10 -0.79
C ALA A 12 0.28 -11.84 -0.03
N MET A 13 0.55 -10.75 -0.75
CA MET A 13 1.12 -9.50 -0.22
C MET A 13 0.19 -8.32 -0.46
N LEU A 14 0.22 -7.37 0.46
CA LEU A 14 -0.32 -6.02 0.28
C LEU A 14 0.85 -5.03 0.22
N THR A 15 0.72 -4.01 -0.61
CA THR A 15 1.78 -3.02 -0.84
C THR A 15 1.36 -1.65 -0.35
N HIS A 16 2.23 -0.99 0.42
CA HIS A 16 2.15 0.43 0.73
C HIS A 16 3.21 1.19 -0.06
N PHE A 17 2.84 2.25 -0.77
CA PHE A 17 3.78 3.12 -1.46
C PHE A 17 4.07 4.38 -0.66
N THR A 18 5.34 4.77 -0.63
CA THR A 18 5.80 6.08 -0.17
C THR A 18 5.81 7.06 -1.32
N ARG A 19 5.96 8.34 -1.01
CA ARG A 19 6.20 9.39 -1.99
C ARG A 19 7.05 10.49 -1.35
N ALA A 20 7.65 11.33 -2.19
CA ALA A 20 8.37 12.50 -1.71
C ALA A 20 7.46 13.44 -0.92
N GLY A 21 8.00 13.95 0.17
CA GLY A 21 7.45 15.05 0.95
C GLY A 21 7.90 16.42 0.42
N LYS A 22 7.93 17.41 1.32
CA LYS A 22 8.47 18.74 1.00
C LYS A 22 10.01 18.76 1.06
N THR A 23 10.59 17.97 1.94
CA THR A 23 12.02 17.94 2.29
C THR A 23 12.64 16.58 2.06
N GLU A 24 11.88 15.49 2.18
CA GLU A 24 12.34 14.12 2.07
C GLU A 24 11.93 13.51 0.73
N SER A 25 12.81 12.70 0.13
CA SER A 25 12.49 11.86 -1.02
C SER A 25 11.60 10.67 -0.63
N ALA A 26 11.01 10.00 -1.63
CA ALA A 26 10.26 8.76 -1.39
C ALA A 26 11.15 7.66 -0.78
N LEU A 27 12.42 7.60 -1.17
CA LEU A 27 13.43 6.70 -0.60
C LEU A 27 13.71 7.03 0.87
N ASP A 28 13.86 8.33 1.23
CA ASP A 28 14.09 8.74 2.62
C ASP A 28 12.90 8.36 3.51
N ASN A 29 11.69 8.52 3.01
CA ASN A 29 10.49 8.07 3.71
C ASN A 29 10.46 6.55 3.89
N LEU A 30 10.87 5.77 2.88
CA LEU A 30 11.03 4.33 3.00
C LEU A 30 12.05 3.95 4.07
N VAL A 31 13.22 4.60 4.09
CA VAL A 31 14.25 4.40 5.11
C VAL A 31 13.72 4.70 6.51
N THR A 32 12.95 5.77 6.65
CA THR A 32 12.34 6.13 7.94
C THR A 32 11.36 5.06 8.41
N ILE A 33 10.48 4.55 7.51
CA ILE A 33 9.56 3.46 7.82
C ILE A 33 10.32 2.20 8.26
N LEU A 34 11.38 1.83 7.56
CA LEU A 34 12.20 0.67 7.91
C LEU A 34 12.89 0.86 9.28
N ARG A 35 13.42 2.05 9.56
CA ARG A 35 14.11 2.37 10.80
C ARG A 35 13.17 2.39 12.01
N GLU A 36 11.99 2.97 11.84
CA GLU A 36 10.98 3.02 12.90
C GLU A 36 10.22 1.70 13.05
N GLY A 37 10.25 0.83 12.05
CA GLY A 37 9.48 -0.42 12.04
C GLY A 37 7.96 -0.19 11.99
N VAL A 38 7.51 0.96 11.45
CA VAL A 38 6.09 1.32 11.43
C VAL A 38 5.73 2.17 10.22
N ILE A 39 4.58 1.88 9.62
CA ILE A 39 3.92 2.76 8.65
C ILE A 39 2.94 3.65 9.41
N ARG A 40 3.15 4.96 9.40
CA ARG A 40 2.26 5.92 10.07
C ARG A 40 0.99 6.12 9.25
N GLY A 41 -0.15 6.07 9.93
CA GLY A 41 -1.43 6.39 9.34
C GLY A 41 -1.55 7.89 9.00
N SER A 42 -2.27 8.19 7.91
CA SER A 42 -2.56 9.56 7.49
C SER A 42 -4.06 9.77 7.35
N ASN A 43 -4.56 10.92 7.74
CA ASN A 43 -5.95 11.30 7.53
C ASN A 43 -6.17 12.01 6.18
N ARG A 44 -5.11 12.15 5.39
CA ARG A 44 -5.18 12.78 4.07
C ARG A 44 -6.04 11.92 3.14
N MET A 45 -7.00 12.54 2.47
CA MET A 45 -7.94 11.86 1.54
C MET A 45 -8.92 10.89 2.22
N VAL A 46 -9.00 10.89 3.55
CA VAL A 46 -10.00 10.11 4.29
C VAL A 46 -11.05 11.06 4.85
N ARG A 47 -12.30 10.87 4.47
CA ARG A 47 -13.39 11.62 5.06
C ARG A 47 -13.51 11.29 6.55
N GLU A 48 -14.01 12.23 7.35
CA GLU A 48 -14.14 12.13 8.81
C GLU A 48 -12.78 12.16 9.57
N GLY A 49 -11.66 12.42 8.87
CA GLY A 49 -10.37 12.74 9.48
C GLY A 49 -9.67 11.60 10.22
N ARG A 50 -10.12 10.36 10.09
CA ARG A 50 -9.46 9.21 10.70
C ARG A 50 -8.14 8.92 10.01
N ALA A 51 -7.06 8.78 10.79
CA ALA A 51 -5.77 8.35 10.26
C ALA A 51 -5.84 6.88 9.85
N VAL A 52 -5.38 6.58 8.64
CA VAL A 52 -5.33 5.21 8.08
C VAL A 52 -4.03 4.95 7.34
N VAL A 53 -3.61 3.69 7.30
CA VAL A 53 -2.63 3.18 6.36
C VAL A 53 -3.37 2.61 5.17
N CYS A 54 -3.06 3.11 3.97
CA CYS A 54 -3.58 2.58 2.69
C CYS A 54 -2.62 1.54 2.13
N LEU A 55 -3.16 0.43 1.65
CA LEU A 55 -2.45 -0.71 1.09
C LEU A 55 -3.12 -1.13 -0.21
N PHE A 56 -2.36 -1.70 -1.15
CA PHE A 56 -2.86 -2.16 -2.44
C PHE A 56 -2.80 -3.69 -2.54
N ASP A 57 -3.92 -4.31 -2.92
CA ASP A 57 -4.05 -5.76 -3.15
C ASP A 57 -3.82 -6.09 -4.63
N LEU A 58 -2.63 -5.77 -5.14
CA LEU A 58 -2.25 -6.00 -6.53
C LEU A 58 -1.04 -6.94 -6.61
N PRO A 59 -1.03 -7.90 -7.56
CA PRO A 59 0.18 -8.63 -7.89
C PRO A 59 1.31 -7.67 -8.27
N VAL A 60 2.56 -8.02 -7.97
CA VAL A 60 3.72 -7.16 -8.24
C VAL A 60 3.75 -6.68 -9.69
N ARG A 61 3.46 -7.57 -10.65
CA ARG A 61 3.39 -7.21 -12.09
C ARG A 61 2.35 -6.13 -12.41
N ASP A 62 1.24 -6.09 -11.66
CA ASP A 62 0.14 -5.16 -11.89
C ASP A 62 0.39 -3.81 -11.19
N LEU A 63 1.35 -3.73 -10.25
CA LEU A 63 1.80 -2.47 -9.64
C LEU A 63 2.33 -1.49 -10.70
N ARG A 64 2.80 -1.98 -11.84
CA ARG A 64 3.22 -1.16 -12.99
C ARG A 64 2.12 -0.18 -13.41
N THR A 65 0.86 -0.58 -13.35
CA THR A 65 -0.28 0.27 -13.74
C THR A 65 -0.47 1.46 -12.80
N LEU A 66 -0.17 1.28 -11.50
CA LEU A 66 -0.17 2.37 -10.53
C LEU A 66 1.04 3.29 -10.67
N LEU A 67 2.18 2.74 -11.10
CA LEU A 67 3.46 3.44 -11.20
C LEU A 67 3.70 4.05 -12.58
N ASP A 68 2.70 4.10 -13.46
CA ASP A 68 2.82 4.70 -14.76
C ASP A 68 3.09 6.22 -14.67
N ARG A 69 3.53 6.83 -15.80
CA ARG A 69 3.87 8.26 -15.81
C ARG A 69 2.71 9.18 -15.44
N ARG A 70 1.44 8.75 -15.64
CA ARG A 70 0.25 9.54 -15.33
C ARG A 70 -0.01 9.58 -13.83
N ASN A 71 0.36 8.51 -13.12
CA ASN A 71 0.16 8.35 -11.68
C ASN A 71 1.39 8.73 -10.83
N ARG A 72 2.55 9.07 -11.43
CA ARG A 72 3.80 9.42 -10.70
C ARG A 72 3.63 10.56 -9.69
N ARG A 73 2.64 11.43 -9.84
CA ARG A 73 2.32 12.45 -8.83
C ARG A 73 1.67 11.87 -7.58
N ARG A 74 1.13 10.66 -7.66
CA ARG A 74 0.44 9.99 -6.56
C ARG A 74 1.27 8.89 -5.93
N TYR A 75 1.96 8.10 -6.75
CA TYR A 75 2.74 6.92 -6.33
C TYR A 75 4.12 6.96 -6.97
N GLU A 76 5.12 6.79 -6.13
CA GLU A 76 6.50 6.61 -6.56
C GLU A 76 6.91 5.15 -6.33
N PRO A 77 7.90 4.61 -7.06
CA PRO A 77 8.27 3.19 -7.02
C PRO A 77 9.10 2.84 -5.76
N PHE A 78 8.65 3.33 -4.60
CA PHE A 78 9.24 3.05 -3.29
C PHE A 78 8.14 2.66 -2.32
N GLY A 79 8.33 1.59 -1.56
CA GLY A 79 7.29 1.13 -0.65
C GLY A 79 7.65 -0.10 0.15
N ILE A 80 6.63 -0.63 0.83
CA ILE A 80 6.73 -1.84 1.65
C ILE A 80 5.65 -2.83 1.18
N ALA A 81 6.06 -4.06 0.92
CA ALA A 81 5.15 -5.18 0.76
C ALA A 81 5.13 -6.02 2.04
N ILE A 82 3.94 -6.33 2.52
CA ILE A 82 3.70 -7.12 3.73
C ILE A 82 2.73 -8.26 3.46
N GLU A 83 2.84 -9.34 4.24
CA GLU A 83 1.93 -10.47 4.13
C GLU A 83 0.48 -10.03 4.39
N LYS A 84 -0.42 -10.34 3.46
CA LYS A 84 -1.84 -9.98 3.52
C LYS A 84 -2.53 -10.53 4.78
N ARG A 85 -2.16 -11.75 5.17
CA ARG A 85 -2.67 -12.38 6.38
C ARG A 85 -2.28 -11.60 7.64
N TYR A 86 -1.02 -11.15 7.71
CA TYR A 86 -0.54 -10.31 8.80
C TYR A 86 -1.31 -8.98 8.86
N ALA A 87 -1.41 -8.27 7.72
CA ALA A 87 -2.16 -7.02 7.66
C ALA A 87 -3.62 -7.21 8.12
N PHE A 88 -4.27 -8.32 7.70
CA PHE A 88 -5.63 -8.65 8.11
C PHE A 88 -5.73 -8.88 9.62
N GLN A 89 -4.77 -9.58 10.23
CA GLN A 89 -4.71 -9.81 11.68
C GLN A 89 -4.53 -8.50 12.46
N MET A 90 -3.78 -7.55 11.89
CA MET A 90 -3.60 -6.22 12.46
C MET A 90 -4.82 -5.29 12.28
N GLY A 91 -5.86 -5.75 11.59
CA GLY A 91 -7.11 -5.01 11.42
C GLY A 91 -7.29 -4.37 10.04
N ALA A 92 -6.38 -4.59 9.08
CA ALA A 92 -6.58 -4.12 7.72
C ALA A 92 -7.79 -4.80 7.07
N ARG A 93 -8.58 -4.02 6.33
CA ARG A 93 -9.78 -4.50 5.61
C ARG A 93 -9.83 -3.91 4.22
N PRO A 94 -10.41 -4.61 3.24
CA PRO A 94 -10.69 -4.01 1.94
C PRO A 94 -11.61 -2.81 2.11
N VAL A 95 -11.41 -1.80 1.29
CA VAL A 95 -12.30 -0.64 1.23
C VAL A 95 -13.67 -1.02 0.65
N ILE A 96 -14.62 -0.12 0.84
CA ILE A 96 -15.98 -0.24 0.30
C ILE A 96 -16.12 0.81 -0.80
N TYR A 97 -16.16 0.40 -2.06
CA TYR A 97 -16.40 1.28 -3.20
C TYR A 97 -17.89 1.53 -3.34
N MET A 98 -18.33 2.75 -3.05
CA MET A 98 -19.73 3.14 -3.17
C MET A 98 -19.89 4.66 -3.21
N PRO A 99 -21.03 5.18 -3.73
CA PRO A 99 -21.35 6.60 -3.64
C PRO A 99 -21.38 7.07 -2.18
N TRP A 100 -20.82 8.24 -1.92
CA TRP A 100 -20.75 8.73 -0.54
C TRP A 100 -22.13 8.90 0.12
N ARG A 101 -23.15 9.34 -0.64
CA ARG A 101 -24.52 9.44 -0.13
C ARG A 101 -25.09 8.11 0.37
N GLU A 102 -24.73 7.01 -0.31
CA GLU A 102 -25.13 5.67 0.13
C GLU A 102 -24.40 5.26 1.40
N ALA A 103 -23.11 5.56 1.48
CA ALA A 103 -22.30 5.29 2.67
C ALA A 103 -22.88 5.99 3.91
N GLU A 104 -23.28 7.25 3.79
CA GLU A 104 -23.89 8.00 4.89
C GLU A 104 -25.18 7.38 5.39
N ARG A 105 -25.97 6.80 4.50
CA ARG A 105 -27.25 6.18 4.81
C ARG A 105 -27.12 4.75 5.34
N LEU A 106 -26.18 3.96 4.79
CA LEU A 106 -26.12 2.51 5.00
C LEU A 106 -25.08 2.08 6.03
N LEU A 107 -24.02 2.88 6.22
CA LEU A 107 -22.92 2.49 7.08
C LEU A 107 -22.93 3.27 8.41
N ALA A 108 -22.63 2.55 9.49
CA ALA A 108 -22.35 3.18 10.76
C ALA A 108 -21.17 4.17 10.62
N PRO A 109 -21.20 5.33 11.31
CA PRO A 109 -20.11 6.31 11.23
C PRO A 109 -18.72 5.71 11.48
N GLY A 110 -18.61 4.77 12.42
CA GLY A 110 -17.35 4.09 12.74
C GLY A 110 -16.74 3.24 11.61
N GLU A 111 -17.49 2.94 10.53
CA GLU A 111 -17.03 2.13 9.39
C GLU A 111 -16.75 2.98 8.12
N ARG A 112 -17.17 4.24 8.10
CA ARG A 112 -17.10 5.10 6.89
C ARG A 112 -15.68 5.45 6.47
N TRP A 113 -14.70 5.33 7.36
CA TRP A 113 -13.28 5.49 7.04
C TRP A 113 -12.80 4.50 5.95
N ARG A 114 -13.52 3.39 5.77
CA ARG A 114 -13.25 2.38 4.74
C ARG A 114 -13.86 2.73 3.38
N VAL A 115 -14.67 3.77 3.29
CA VAL A 115 -15.33 4.12 2.03
C VAL A 115 -14.38 4.85 1.10
N VAL A 116 -14.33 4.39 -0.14
CA VAL A 116 -13.71 5.08 -1.26
C VAL A 116 -14.82 5.44 -2.25
N ALA A 117 -14.90 6.71 -2.63
CA ALA A 117 -15.96 7.18 -3.50
C ALA A 117 -15.91 6.47 -4.87
N LEU A 118 -17.03 5.91 -5.26
CA LEU A 118 -17.33 5.41 -6.61
C LEU A 118 -18.53 6.19 -7.12
N GLU A 119 -18.29 7.14 -8.02
CA GLU A 119 -19.28 8.13 -8.47
C GLU A 119 -19.31 8.14 -10.01
N LEU A 120 -20.01 7.19 -10.61
CA LEU A 120 -20.02 7.01 -12.06
C LEU A 120 -21.03 7.90 -12.78
N GLU A 121 -22.00 8.45 -12.06
CA GLU A 121 -23.06 9.32 -12.61
C GLU A 121 -22.67 10.80 -12.69
N ARG A 122 -21.46 11.16 -12.22
CA ARG A 122 -20.98 12.55 -12.29
C ARG A 122 -20.49 12.90 -13.69
N ASP A 123 -20.53 14.19 -14.05
CA ASP A 123 -19.94 14.71 -15.31
C ASP A 123 -18.49 14.26 -15.49
N VAL A 124 -17.72 14.20 -14.40
CA VAL A 124 -16.40 13.58 -14.34
C VAL A 124 -16.49 12.38 -13.39
N PRO A 125 -16.56 11.15 -13.93
CA PRO A 125 -16.66 9.95 -13.12
C PRO A 125 -15.46 9.78 -12.19
N VAL A 126 -15.74 9.25 -10.99
CA VAL A 126 -14.70 8.89 -10.01
C VAL A 126 -14.73 7.39 -9.80
N ASP A 127 -13.68 6.71 -10.21
CA ASP A 127 -13.50 5.27 -10.05
C ASP A 127 -12.04 4.94 -9.64
N TRP A 128 -11.89 4.50 -8.40
CA TRP A 128 -10.61 4.05 -7.83
C TRP A 128 -10.57 2.54 -7.62
N SER A 129 -11.54 1.79 -8.12
CA SER A 129 -11.65 0.34 -7.89
C SER A 129 -10.45 -0.45 -8.41
N HIS A 130 -9.75 0.08 -9.42
CA HIS A 130 -8.52 -0.51 -9.97
C HIS A 130 -7.37 -0.55 -8.97
N GLU A 131 -7.39 0.27 -7.90
CA GLU A 131 -6.38 0.28 -6.85
C GLU A 131 -6.52 -0.91 -5.90
N ARG A 132 -7.70 -1.54 -5.82
CA ARG A 132 -7.99 -2.66 -4.91
C ARG A 132 -7.52 -2.36 -3.50
N GLU A 133 -7.86 -1.16 -3.03
CA GLU A 133 -7.35 -0.60 -1.78
C GLU A 133 -7.81 -1.39 -0.56
N TRP A 134 -6.90 -1.51 0.40
CA TRP A 134 -7.16 -1.93 1.78
C TRP A 134 -6.79 -0.79 2.72
N ARG A 135 -7.48 -0.67 3.83
CA ARG A 135 -7.16 0.31 4.87
C ARG A 135 -7.02 -0.35 6.22
N LEU A 136 -6.09 0.19 7.01
CA LEU A 136 -5.94 -0.09 8.44
C LEU A 136 -6.08 1.22 9.19
N ALA A 137 -6.92 1.25 10.23
CA ALA A 137 -7.08 2.43 11.08
C ALA A 137 -5.88 2.58 12.03
N GLY A 138 -5.31 3.77 12.10
CA GLY A 138 -4.09 4.07 12.87
C GLY A 138 -2.82 3.68 12.13
N ASP A 139 -1.79 3.36 12.88
CA ASP A 139 -0.45 2.99 12.42
C ASP A 139 -0.34 1.47 12.22
N LEU A 140 0.51 1.03 11.30
CA LEU A 140 0.80 -0.39 11.05
C LEU A 140 2.24 -0.71 11.44
N ALA A 141 2.43 -1.47 12.50
CA ALA A 141 3.74 -2.02 12.83
C ALA A 141 4.20 -3.01 11.76
N LEU A 142 5.48 -2.94 11.37
CA LEU A 142 6.06 -3.89 10.43
C LEU A 142 6.42 -5.19 11.15
N PRO A 143 6.13 -6.36 10.55
CA PRO A 143 6.61 -7.62 11.08
C PRO A 143 8.11 -7.72 10.84
N ALA A 144 8.91 -7.79 11.93
CA ALA A 144 10.37 -7.88 11.84
C ALA A 144 10.80 -9.02 10.90
N GLY A 145 11.66 -8.70 9.92
CA GLY A 145 12.20 -9.65 8.96
C GLY A 145 11.18 -10.28 8.00
N ARG A 146 9.92 -9.80 7.93
CA ARG A 146 8.86 -10.35 7.07
C ARG A 146 8.31 -9.35 6.05
N ALA A 147 8.62 -8.07 6.20
CA ALA A 147 8.31 -7.06 5.20
C ALA A 147 9.37 -7.06 4.10
N VAL A 148 8.97 -6.76 2.86
CA VAL A 148 9.89 -6.58 1.73
C VAL A 148 9.90 -5.10 1.36
N ALA A 149 11.09 -4.49 1.30
CA ALA A 149 11.24 -3.14 0.79
C ALA A 149 11.18 -3.15 -0.75
N LEU A 150 10.37 -2.27 -1.32
CA LEU A 150 10.26 -2.08 -2.77
C LEU A 150 10.97 -0.79 -3.14
N VAL A 151 11.83 -0.85 -4.15
CA VAL A 151 12.61 0.29 -4.65
C VAL A 151 12.54 0.35 -6.17
N GLU A 152 12.91 1.49 -6.78
CA GLU A 152 12.81 1.64 -8.23
C GLU A 152 13.83 0.77 -8.96
N SER A 153 15.10 0.76 -8.52
CA SER A 153 16.23 0.14 -9.22
C SER A 153 17.21 -0.56 -8.27
N TRP A 154 18.17 -1.30 -8.82
CA TRP A 154 19.29 -1.89 -8.07
C TRP A 154 20.11 -0.83 -7.34
N ARG A 155 20.32 0.34 -7.93
CA ARG A 155 21.03 1.45 -7.28
C ARG A 155 20.35 1.87 -5.98
N ASP A 156 19.02 1.94 -5.99
CA ASP A 156 18.25 2.29 -4.80
C ASP A 156 18.28 1.16 -3.76
N ALA A 157 18.36 -0.09 -4.22
CA ALA A 157 18.54 -1.24 -3.33
C ALA A 157 19.90 -1.18 -2.62
N ASP A 158 20.98 -0.91 -3.36
CA ASP A 158 22.32 -0.73 -2.80
C ASP A 158 22.32 0.40 -1.76
N GLU A 159 21.66 1.53 -2.05
CA GLU A 159 21.53 2.64 -1.11
C GLU A 159 20.78 2.24 0.18
N ILE A 160 19.75 1.40 0.11
CA ILE A 160 19.09 0.86 1.31
C ILE A 160 20.09 0.02 2.12
N TYR A 161 20.82 -0.89 1.48
CA TYR A 161 21.81 -1.71 2.19
C TYR A 161 22.91 -0.84 2.84
N ASP A 162 23.40 0.18 2.16
CA ASP A 162 24.41 1.11 2.70
C ASP A 162 23.89 1.85 3.93
N ARG A 163 22.67 2.38 3.88
CA ARG A 163 22.04 3.12 5.00
C ARG A 163 21.76 2.25 6.23
N PHE A 164 21.74 0.93 6.08
CA PHE A 164 21.56 -0.05 7.16
C PHE A 164 22.79 -0.95 7.38
N GLN A 165 23.98 -0.54 6.89
CA GLN A 165 25.24 -1.27 7.08
C GLN A 165 25.15 -2.75 6.64
N GLY A 166 24.47 -2.99 5.51
CA GLY A 166 24.24 -4.31 4.94
C GLY A 166 23.10 -5.12 5.55
N GLN A 167 22.43 -4.62 6.59
CA GLN A 167 21.39 -5.36 7.32
C GLN A 167 20.09 -4.56 7.49
N PRO A 168 19.34 -4.28 6.42
CA PRO A 168 18.05 -3.61 6.54
C PRO A 168 17.06 -4.49 7.33
N PRO A 169 16.19 -3.91 8.19
CA PRO A 169 15.27 -4.65 9.05
C PRO A 169 14.04 -5.16 8.26
N CYS A 170 14.29 -5.84 7.15
CA CYS A 170 13.28 -6.41 6.26
C CYS A 170 13.73 -7.78 5.73
N ALA A 171 12.83 -8.54 5.11
CA ALA A 171 13.13 -9.84 4.51
C ALA A 171 14.02 -9.74 3.26
N GLY A 172 14.03 -8.57 2.63
CA GLY A 172 14.82 -8.27 1.43
C GLY A 172 14.39 -6.97 0.79
N VAL A 173 15.19 -6.53 -0.19
CA VAL A 173 14.94 -5.33 -1.00
C VAL A 173 14.70 -5.76 -2.44
N MET A 174 13.60 -5.34 -3.04
CA MET A 174 13.16 -5.75 -4.38
C MET A 174 13.13 -4.55 -5.33
N PRO A 175 13.96 -4.52 -6.36
CA PRO A 175 13.93 -3.49 -7.39
C PRO A 175 12.80 -3.75 -8.40
N LEU A 176 11.83 -2.84 -8.48
CA LEU A 176 10.62 -3.01 -9.27
C LEU A 176 10.86 -2.97 -10.78
N ARG A 177 11.85 -2.21 -11.27
CA ARG A 177 12.17 -2.17 -12.71
C ARG A 177 12.46 -3.56 -13.26
N GLU A 178 13.21 -4.36 -12.51
CA GLU A 178 13.58 -5.72 -12.93
C GLU A 178 12.37 -6.66 -12.98
N MET A 179 11.39 -6.43 -12.09
CA MET A 179 10.17 -7.24 -12.03
C MET A 179 9.18 -6.94 -13.16
N PHE A 180 9.26 -5.73 -13.71
CA PHE A 180 8.35 -5.32 -14.80
C PHE A 180 8.83 -5.73 -16.19
N GLY A 181 10.06 -6.25 -16.31
CA GLY A 181 10.70 -6.51 -17.60
C GLY A 181 11.06 -5.19 -18.32
N THR A 182 12.06 -5.26 -19.17
CA THR A 182 12.37 -4.15 -20.12
C THR A 182 11.19 -4.02 -21.10
N PRO A 183 10.74 -2.80 -21.43
CA PRO A 183 9.70 -2.58 -22.43
C PRO A 183 10.12 -3.07 -23.80
#